data_8a00ad7dce306e39ee2154d778cf763a
#
_entry.id   8a00ad7dce306e39ee2154d778cf763a
#
_cell.length_a   1.000
_cell.length_b   1.000
_cell.length_c   1.000
_cell.angle_alpha   90.00
_cell.angle_beta   90.00
_cell.angle_gamma   90.00
#
_symmetry.space_group_name_H-M   'P 1'
#
loop_
_entity.id
_entity.type
_entity.pdbx_description
1 polymer ?
#
loop_
_entity_poly.entity_id
_entity_poly.type
_entity_poly.pdbx_seq_one_letter_code
_entity_poly.pdbx_strand_id
1 'polypeptide(L)'
;MLLAGKSIVVTGGNSGIGESIVLAAAAEGANVVVDYVSHPGETTALIARVEAAGGRAVGVRADVSRVADLRAMIQTAVDTFGRLDVLINNAGIETRTSLLDTTEADFDKVVAVNMKSAFFGTQAAARQFITQGGGGLVINISSVHEDWPMPGNIAYCVAKGGIRMLTRTAGVELGPQGIRVVNVAPGAVRTPINASTESDPAKMGSLDAAIPLGRMAEPAEIADVVVFLASGKAGYLTATTVVIDGGVMQGSVGL
;
A
#
# COMPACT_ATOMS: atom_id res chain seq x y z
N MET A 1 3.16 10.85 19.70
CA MET A 1 3.13 10.79 18.23
C MET A 1 4.25 9.86 17.75
N LEU A 2 3.86 8.78 17.09
CA LEU A 2 4.80 7.73 16.65
C LEU A 2 5.64 8.15 15.43
N LEU A 3 5.15 9.10 14.63
CA LEU A 3 5.71 9.49 13.34
C LEU A 3 6.10 10.98 13.29
N ALA A 4 6.28 11.62 14.45
CA ALA A 4 6.55 13.05 14.54
C ALA A 4 7.71 13.48 13.62
N GLY A 5 7.43 14.40 12.69
CA GLY A 5 8.39 14.97 11.75
C GLY A 5 8.83 14.07 10.60
N LYS A 6 8.34 12.82 10.50
CA LYS A 6 8.62 11.94 9.37
C LYS A 6 7.93 12.45 8.10
N SER A 7 8.60 12.33 6.96
CA SER A 7 8.06 12.59 5.64
C SER A 7 7.69 11.26 4.96
N ILE A 8 6.43 11.12 4.58
CA ILE A 8 5.84 9.89 4.06
C ILE A 8 5.19 10.16 2.70
N VAL A 9 5.46 9.30 1.72
CA VAL A 9 4.74 9.28 0.44
C VAL A 9 3.78 8.10 0.43
N VAL A 10 2.51 8.34 0.06
CA VAL A 10 1.49 7.29 -0.08
C VAL A 10 0.96 7.30 -1.51
N THR A 11 1.22 6.23 -2.27
CA THR A 11 0.68 6.08 -3.62
C THR A 11 -0.79 5.66 -3.58
N GLY A 12 -1.63 6.27 -4.45
CA GLY A 12 -3.07 6.06 -4.40
C GLY A 12 -3.66 6.45 -3.05
N GLY A 13 -3.19 7.57 -2.49
CA GLY A 13 -3.47 8.00 -1.12
C GLY A 13 -4.85 8.64 -0.92
N ASN A 14 -5.65 8.83 -1.97
CA ASN A 14 -6.91 9.59 -1.89
C ASN A 14 -8.17 8.71 -1.74
N SER A 15 -8.02 7.41 -1.55
CA SER A 15 -9.17 6.51 -1.34
C SER A 15 -8.81 5.23 -0.56
N GLY A 16 -9.81 4.60 0.03
CA GLY A 16 -9.72 3.29 0.66
C GLY A 16 -8.60 3.19 1.71
N ILE A 17 -7.76 2.16 1.60
CA ILE A 17 -6.63 1.93 2.52
C ILE A 17 -5.66 3.13 2.48
N GLY A 18 -5.37 3.68 1.29
CA GLY A 18 -4.46 4.81 1.14
C GLY A 18 -4.93 6.06 1.90
N GLU A 19 -6.20 6.42 1.80
CA GLU A 19 -6.78 7.54 2.56
C GLU A 19 -6.66 7.33 4.07
N SER A 20 -6.99 6.14 4.54
CA SER A 20 -6.88 5.81 5.96
C SER A 20 -5.44 5.88 6.46
N ILE A 21 -4.46 5.43 5.65
CA ILE A 21 -3.03 5.56 5.96
C ILE A 21 -2.63 7.04 6.05
N VAL A 22 -3.06 7.89 5.11
CA VAL A 22 -2.78 9.33 5.12
C VAL A 22 -3.26 9.96 6.42
N LEU A 23 -4.52 9.70 6.80
CA LEU A 23 -5.12 10.25 8.02
C LEU A 23 -4.41 9.75 9.29
N ALA A 24 -4.17 8.45 9.39
CA ALA A 24 -3.52 7.86 10.56
C ALA A 24 -2.07 8.32 10.70
N ALA A 25 -1.30 8.39 9.60
CA ALA A 25 0.07 8.88 9.62
C ALA A 25 0.15 10.35 10.02
N ALA A 26 -0.74 11.21 9.47
CA ALA A 26 -0.80 12.62 9.83
C ALA A 26 -1.20 12.84 11.29
N ALA A 27 -2.15 12.07 11.82
CA ALA A 27 -2.55 12.11 13.23
C ALA A 27 -1.38 11.75 14.16
N GLU A 28 -0.45 10.91 13.72
CA GLU A 28 0.78 10.55 14.42
C GLU A 28 1.97 11.50 14.14
N GLY A 29 1.70 12.63 13.49
CA GLY A 29 2.65 13.74 13.32
C GLY A 29 3.54 13.63 12.08
N ALA A 30 3.19 12.79 11.10
CA ALA A 30 3.88 12.73 9.82
C ALA A 30 3.48 13.89 8.90
N ASN A 31 4.40 14.30 8.03
CA ASN A 31 4.12 15.11 6.84
C ASN A 31 3.86 14.15 5.68
N VAL A 32 2.76 14.30 4.93
CA VAL A 32 2.32 13.31 3.96
C VAL A 32 2.21 13.88 2.55
N VAL A 33 2.86 13.21 1.59
CA VAL A 33 2.59 13.39 0.16
C VAL A 33 1.53 12.39 -0.25
N VAL A 34 0.41 12.90 -0.74
CA VAL A 34 -0.76 12.13 -1.18
C VAL A 34 -0.75 12.04 -2.69
N ASP A 35 -0.41 10.88 -3.23
CA ASP A 35 -0.51 10.64 -4.67
C ASP A 35 -1.93 10.27 -5.08
N TYR A 36 -2.32 10.76 -6.25
CA TYR A 36 -3.59 10.42 -6.90
C TYR A 36 -3.47 10.53 -8.43
N VAL A 37 -4.27 9.73 -9.14
CA VAL A 37 -4.39 9.83 -10.60
C VAL A 37 -5.72 10.46 -11.03
N SER A 38 -6.76 10.24 -10.24
CA SER A 38 -8.14 10.70 -10.47
C SER A 38 -8.72 11.34 -9.20
N HIS A 39 -9.91 11.95 -9.34
CA HIS A 39 -10.67 12.55 -8.24
C HIS A 39 -9.89 13.63 -7.44
N PRO A 40 -9.42 14.71 -8.11
CA PRO A 40 -8.66 15.77 -7.43
C PRO A 40 -9.44 16.46 -6.31
N GLY A 41 -10.78 16.53 -6.41
CA GLY A 41 -11.64 17.10 -5.36
C GLY A 41 -11.59 16.31 -4.05
N GLU A 42 -11.55 14.98 -4.14
CA GLU A 42 -11.40 14.09 -2.96
C GLU A 42 -10.04 14.30 -2.30
N THR A 43 -8.98 14.43 -3.10
CA THR A 43 -7.65 14.73 -2.60
C THR A 43 -7.59 16.07 -1.88
N THR A 44 -8.21 17.13 -2.45
CA THR A 44 -8.30 18.43 -1.80
C THR A 44 -9.05 18.37 -0.48
N ALA A 45 -10.18 17.65 -0.44
CA ALA A 45 -10.95 17.45 0.79
C ALA A 45 -10.17 16.66 1.85
N LEU A 46 -9.42 15.63 1.45
CA LEU A 46 -8.58 14.86 2.35
C LEU A 46 -7.46 15.72 2.98
N ILE A 47 -6.79 16.53 2.16
CA ILE A 47 -5.74 17.45 2.64
C ILE A 47 -6.34 18.46 3.64
N ALA A 48 -7.49 19.04 3.34
CA ALA A 48 -8.16 19.95 4.26
C ALA A 48 -8.52 19.28 5.61
N ARG A 49 -8.91 18.00 5.60
CA ARG A 49 -9.16 17.23 6.83
C ARG A 49 -7.88 17.04 7.65
N VAL A 50 -6.75 16.72 6.98
CA VAL A 50 -5.43 16.60 7.62
C VAL A 50 -5.03 17.93 8.26
N GLU A 51 -5.15 19.04 7.53
CA GLU A 51 -4.77 20.38 8.02
C GLU A 51 -5.67 20.85 9.16
N ALA A 52 -6.98 20.59 9.10
CA ALA A 52 -7.92 20.91 10.19
C ALA A 52 -7.60 20.15 11.47
N ALA A 53 -6.97 18.98 11.38
CA ALA A 53 -6.47 18.21 12.51
C ALA A 53 -5.05 18.62 12.97
N GLY A 54 -4.48 19.68 12.39
CA GLY A 54 -3.13 20.19 12.74
C GLY A 54 -1.98 19.42 12.04
N GLY A 55 -2.28 18.55 11.10
CA GLY A 55 -1.29 17.82 10.28
C GLY A 55 -0.83 18.61 9.07
N ARG A 56 0.07 18.02 8.27
CA ARG A 56 0.58 18.60 7.01
C ARG A 56 0.49 17.56 5.89
N ALA A 57 -0.16 17.91 4.79
CA ALA A 57 -0.20 17.09 3.61
C ALA A 57 -0.12 17.92 2.33
N VAL A 58 0.36 17.31 1.23
CA VAL A 58 0.39 17.89 -0.10
C VAL A 58 -0.05 16.84 -1.13
N GLY A 59 -0.88 17.24 -2.08
CA GLY A 59 -1.35 16.38 -3.15
C GLY A 59 -0.41 16.41 -4.37
N VAL A 60 -0.13 15.25 -4.96
CA VAL A 60 0.61 15.13 -6.22
C VAL A 60 -0.19 14.28 -7.19
N ARG A 61 -0.51 14.85 -8.37
CA ARG A 61 -1.13 14.06 -9.43
C ARG A 61 -0.03 13.32 -10.20
N ALA A 62 0.01 12.00 -10.06
CA ALA A 62 0.98 11.16 -10.73
C ALA A 62 0.36 9.83 -11.19
N ASP A 63 0.88 9.27 -12.27
CA ASP A 63 0.57 7.91 -12.72
C ASP A 63 1.70 6.97 -12.32
N VAL A 64 1.45 6.15 -11.32
CA VAL A 64 2.47 5.23 -10.77
C VAL A 64 3.01 4.22 -11.79
N SER A 65 2.31 3.97 -12.90
CA SER A 65 2.82 3.14 -14.01
C SER A 65 4.00 3.77 -14.74
N ARG A 66 4.22 5.09 -14.54
CA ARG A 66 5.27 5.89 -15.16
C ARG A 66 6.41 6.15 -14.18
N VAL A 67 7.60 5.62 -14.45
CA VAL A 67 8.76 5.74 -13.56
C VAL A 67 9.17 7.20 -13.30
N ALA A 68 8.96 8.09 -14.29
CA ALA A 68 9.24 9.50 -14.13
C ALA A 68 8.35 10.15 -13.05
N ASP A 69 7.07 9.78 -13.01
CA ASP A 69 6.10 10.30 -12.06
C ASP A 69 6.41 9.82 -10.62
N LEU A 70 6.85 8.55 -10.46
CA LEU A 70 7.33 8.04 -9.17
C LEU A 70 8.51 8.85 -8.62
N ARG A 71 9.47 9.18 -9.49
CA ARG A 71 10.63 10.00 -9.09
C ARG A 71 10.22 11.42 -8.71
N ALA A 72 9.33 12.04 -9.49
CA ALA A 72 8.82 13.38 -9.23
C ALA A 72 8.05 13.43 -7.88
N MET A 73 7.29 12.41 -7.56
CA MET A 73 6.56 12.29 -6.30
C MET A 73 7.50 12.23 -5.09
N ILE A 74 8.58 11.46 -5.18
CA ILE A 74 9.62 11.40 -4.15
C ILE A 74 10.33 12.75 -4.02
N GLN A 75 10.65 13.40 -5.15
CA GLN A 75 11.25 14.74 -5.16
C GLN A 75 10.34 15.77 -4.48
N THR A 76 9.01 15.68 -4.70
CA THR A 76 8.05 16.55 -3.99
C THR A 76 8.15 16.42 -2.47
N ALA A 77 8.35 15.21 -1.94
CA ALA A 77 8.55 15.02 -0.50
C ALA A 77 9.82 15.73 -0.01
N VAL A 78 10.91 15.61 -0.78
CA VAL A 78 12.19 16.27 -0.46
C VAL A 78 12.07 17.78 -0.53
N ASP A 79 11.48 18.32 -1.59
CA ASP A 79 11.33 19.78 -1.80
C ASP A 79 10.40 20.41 -0.76
N THR A 80 9.35 19.71 -0.36
CA THR A 80 8.32 20.24 0.56
C THR A 80 8.67 20.04 2.03
N PHE A 81 9.26 18.90 2.37
CA PHE A 81 9.48 18.47 3.75
C PHE A 81 10.96 18.24 4.09
N GLY A 82 11.87 18.44 3.12
CA GLY A 82 13.33 18.37 3.30
C GLY A 82 13.91 16.96 3.23
N ARG A 83 13.07 15.91 3.23
CA ARG A 83 13.51 14.51 3.24
C ARG A 83 12.38 13.54 2.87
N LEU A 84 12.76 12.28 2.66
CA LEU A 84 11.83 11.14 2.63
C LEU A 84 12.22 10.16 3.75
N ASP A 85 11.26 9.70 4.55
CA ASP A 85 11.48 8.66 5.58
C ASP A 85 10.79 7.35 5.23
N VAL A 86 9.58 7.42 4.62
CA VAL A 86 8.78 6.25 4.29
C VAL A 86 8.15 6.41 2.91
N LEU A 87 8.26 5.37 2.09
CA LEU A 87 7.43 5.19 0.89
C LEU A 87 6.41 4.09 1.14
N ILE A 88 5.14 4.37 0.87
CA ILE A 88 4.05 3.38 0.93
C ILE A 88 3.53 3.15 -0.49
N ASN A 89 3.90 2.02 -1.09
CA ASN A 89 3.38 1.56 -2.37
C ASN A 89 2.00 0.93 -2.13
N ASN A 90 0.95 1.75 -2.17
CA ASN A 90 -0.43 1.33 -1.95
C ASN A 90 -1.26 1.29 -3.23
N ALA A 91 -0.95 2.10 -4.23
CA ALA A 91 -1.70 2.11 -5.49
C ALA A 91 -1.82 0.71 -6.09
N GLY A 92 -3.03 0.34 -6.50
CA GLY A 92 -3.30 -0.96 -7.07
C GLY A 92 -4.65 -1.02 -7.77
N ILE A 93 -4.74 -1.91 -8.75
CA ILE A 93 -5.95 -2.22 -9.51
C ILE A 93 -6.10 -3.72 -9.66
N GLU A 94 -7.30 -4.16 -9.97
CA GLU A 94 -7.57 -5.53 -10.40
C GLU A 94 -8.39 -5.54 -11.70
N THR A 95 -8.23 -6.62 -12.47
CA THR A 95 -9.10 -6.97 -13.58
C THR A 95 -9.65 -8.35 -13.28
N ARG A 96 -10.99 -8.49 -13.23
CA ARG A 96 -11.60 -9.78 -12.89
C ARG A 96 -11.82 -10.59 -14.15
N THR A 97 -10.74 -11.24 -14.63
CA THR A 97 -10.74 -12.06 -15.83
C THR A 97 -10.10 -13.43 -15.57
N SER A 98 -10.61 -14.47 -16.24
CA SER A 98 -9.99 -15.81 -16.18
C SER A 98 -8.65 -15.83 -16.90
N LEU A 99 -7.85 -16.90 -16.71
CA LEU A 99 -6.58 -17.06 -17.43
C LEU A 99 -6.76 -17.01 -18.96
N LEU A 100 -7.82 -17.66 -19.45
CA LEU A 100 -8.06 -17.77 -20.89
C LEU A 100 -8.59 -16.48 -21.52
N ASP A 101 -9.26 -15.62 -20.72
CA ASP A 101 -9.89 -14.39 -21.19
C ASP A 101 -9.04 -13.14 -20.89
N THR A 102 -7.94 -13.28 -20.13
CA THR A 102 -7.06 -12.16 -19.80
C THR A 102 -6.33 -11.70 -21.07
N THR A 103 -6.57 -10.45 -21.47
CA THR A 103 -5.85 -9.86 -22.59
C THR A 103 -4.44 -9.41 -22.18
N GLU A 104 -3.51 -9.33 -23.18
CA GLU A 104 -2.18 -8.77 -22.94
C GLU A 104 -2.26 -7.36 -22.34
N ALA A 105 -3.15 -6.52 -22.85
CA ALA A 105 -3.34 -5.14 -22.37
C ALA A 105 -3.82 -5.09 -20.91
N ASP A 106 -4.72 -5.98 -20.48
CA ASP A 106 -5.17 -6.07 -19.08
C ASP A 106 -4.04 -6.56 -18.18
N PHE A 107 -3.31 -7.57 -18.61
CA PHE A 107 -2.14 -8.08 -17.89
C PHE A 107 -1.09 -6.98 -17.71
N ASP A 108 -0.68 -6.31 -18.79
CA ASP A 108 0.31 -5.24 -18.76
C ASP A 108 -0.11 -4.09 -17.85
N LYS A 109 -1.39 -3.69 -17.91
CA LYS A 109 -1.93 -2.64 -17.06
C LYS A 109 -1.84 -3.00 -15.57
N VAL A 110 -2.27 -4.21 -15.20
CA VAL A 110 -2.20 -4.68 -13.80
C VAL A 110 -0.76 -4.77 -13.33
N VAL A 111 0.13 -5.35 -14.12
CA VAL A 111 1.55 -5.46 -13.80
C VAL A 111 2.20 -4.08 -13.70
N ALA A 112 1.89 -3.15 -14.60
CA ALA A 112 2.45 -1.80 -14.60
C ALA A 112 2.05 -1.02 -13.34
N VAL A 113 0.76 -1.08 -12.95
CA VAL A 113 0.25 -0.34 -11.80
C VAL A 113 0.62 -1.01 -10.48
N ASN A 114 0.52 -2.33 -10.36
CA ASN A 114 0.71 -3.01 -9.08
C ASN A 114 2.18 -3.35 -8.79
N MET A 115 2.86 -4.01 -9.73
CA MET A 115 4.19 -4.59 -9.49
C MET A 115 5.32 -3.67 -9.94
N LYS A 116 5.27 -3.20 -11.20
CA LYS A 116 6.32 -2.32 -11.75
C LYS A 116 6.42 -1.01 -10.95
N SER A 117 5.28 -0.44 -10.53
CA SER A 117 5.27 0.75 -9.69
C SER A 117 5.96 0.52 -8.35
N ALA A 118 5.66 -0.60 -7.68
CA ALA A 118 6.29 -0.96 -6.41
C ALA A 118 7.80 -1.18 -6.58
N PHE A 119 8.23 -1.83 -7.67
CA PHE A 119 9.65 -2.04 -7.96
C PHE A 119 10.40 -0.71 -8.14
N PHE A 120 9.94 0.14 -9.04
CA PHE A 120 10.63 1.41 -9.34
C PHE A 120 10.41 2.47 -8.25
N GLY A 121 9.29 2.43 -7.54
CA GLY A 121 9.07 3.23 -6.33
C GLY A 121 10.08 2.87 -5.24
N THR A 122 10.24 1.58 -4.97
CA THR A 122 11.26 1.07 -4.02
C THR A 122 12.67 1.49 -4.44
N GLN A 123 13.00 1.35 -5.73
CA GLN A 123 14.32 1.77 -6.24
C GLN A 123 14.55 3.27 -6.07
N ALA A 124 13.57 4.10 -6.41
CA ALA A 124 13.68 5.55 -6.31
C ALA A 124 13.78 6.01 -4.85
N ALA A 125 12.96 5.45 -3.96
CA ALA A 125 13.03 5.72 -2.51
C ALA A 125 14.37 5.29 -1.92
N ALA A 126 14.85 4.09 -2.25
CA ALA A 126 16.14 3.60 -1.77
C ALA A 126 17.31 4.52 -2.17
N ARG A 127 17.32 5.00 -3.42
CA ARG A 127 18.32 5.98 -3.88
C ARG A 127 18.26 7.27 -3.06
N GLN A 128 17.05 7.76 -2.80
CA GLN A 128 16.85 8.95 -1.97
C GLN A 128 17.31 8.71 -0.53
N PHE A 129 16.97 7.59 0.09
CA PHE A 129 17.43 7.24 1.44
C PHE A 129 18.96 7.16 1.54
N ILE A 130 19.62 6.58 0.53
CA ILE A 130 21.08 6.51 0.48
C ILE A 130 21.69 7.92 0.31
N THR A 131 21.15 8.74 -0.58
CA THR A 131 21.64 10.10 -0.84
C THR A 131 21.54 11.00 0.39
N GLN A 132 20.42 10.93 1.12
CA GLN A 132 20.20 11.77 2.31
C GLN A 132 20.85 11.22 3.58
N GLY A 133 21.20 9.93 3.61
CA GLY A 133 21.68 9.22 4.80
C GLY A 133 20.59 8.89 5.82
N GLY A 134 20.92 8.02 6.78
CA GLY A 134 20.03 7.68 7.90
C GLY A 134 19.03 6.54 7.64
N GLY A 135 19.13 5.86 6.50
CA GLY A 135 18.23 4.74 6.17
C GLY A 135 16.82 5.18 5.77
N GLY A 136 15.88 4.25 5.78
CA GLY A 136 14.47 4.50 5.41
C GLY A 136 13.60 3.25 5.45
N LEU A 137 12.34 3.42 5.06
CA LEU A 137 11.38 2.32 5.01
C LEU A 137 10.56 2.35 3.74
N VAL A 138 10.42 1.19 3.10
CA VAL A 138 9.39 0.95 2.08
C VAL A 138 8.37 -0.03 2.64
N ILE A 139 7.09 0.33 2.56
CA ILE A 139 5.97 -0.56 2.84
C ILE A 139 5.22 -0.80 1.54
N ASN A 140 5.05 -2.07 1.16
CA ASN A 140 4.22 -2.44 0.02
C ASN A 140 2.88 -2.96 0.54
N ILE A 141 1.76 -2.38 0.10
CA ILE A 141 0.44 -2.94 0.34
C ILE A 141 0.21 -4.05 -0.70
N SER A 142 0.45 -5.28 -0.24
CA SER A 142 0.27 -6.48 -1.04
C SER A 142 -1.16 -7.02 -0.91
N SER A 143 -1.32 -8.29 -0.67
CA SER A 143 -2.59 -9.00 -0.44
C SER A 143 -2.30 -10.40 0.07
N VAL A 144 -3.24 -11.06 0.72
CA VAL A 144 -3.20 -12.51 0.94
C VAL A 144 -3.02 -13.29 -0.38
N HIS A 145 -3.39 -12.68 -1.50
CA HIS A 145 -3.21 -13.25 -2.85
C HIS A 145 -1.77 -13.19 -3.37
N GLU A 146 -0.81 -12.77 -2.56
CA GLU A 146 0.61 -13.02 -2.82
C GLU A 146 0.99 -14.49 -2.61
N ASP A 147 0.17 -15.22 -1.84
CA ASP A 147 0.32 -16.64 -1.52
C ASP A 147 -0.92 -17.46 -1.87
N TRP A 148 -2.10 -16.89 -1.74
CA TRP A 148 -3.37 -17.59 -1.88
C TRP A 148 -3.98 -17.34 -3.27
N PRO A 149 -4.34 -18.41 -4.03
CA PRO A 149 -4.88 -18.25 -5.36
C PRO A 149 -6.24 -17.55 -5.33
N MET A 150 -6.50 -16.73 -6.36
CA MET A 150 -7.79 -16.08 -6.61
C MET A 150 -8.23 -16.37 -8.05
N PRO A 151 -8.97 -17.48 -8.28
CA PRO A 151 -9.51 -17.76 -9.60
C PRO A 151 -10.32 -16.59 -10.16
N GLY A 152 -10.10 -16.26 -11.43
CA GLY A 152 -10.71 -15.08 -12.06
C GLY A 152 -9.98 -13.76 -11.82
N ASN A 153 -8.77 -13.78 -11.24
CA ASN A 153 -7.96 -12.56 -11.05
C ASN A 153 -6.44 -12.84 -11.13
N ILE A 154 -6.04 -13.60 -12.16
CA ILE A 154 -4.68 -14.15 -12.23
C ILE A 154 -3.59 -13.08 -12.36
N ALA A 155 -3.82 -12.03 -13.16
CA ALA A 155 -2.84 -10.95 -13.33
C ALA A 155 -2.53 -10.24 -11.99
N TYR A 156 -3.56 -10.07 -11.15
CA TYR A 156 -3.42 -9.53 -9.81
C TYR A 156 -2.58 -10.44 -8.90
N CYS A 157 -2.88 -11.75 -8.88
CA CYS A 157 -2.10 -12.72 -8.09
C CYS A 157 -0.63 -12.76 -8.52
N VAL A 158 -0.35 -12.74 -9.83
CA VAL A 158 1.02 -12.67 -10.36
C VAL A 158 1.73 -11.41 -9.88
N ALA A 159 1.04 -10.25 -9.96
CA ALA A 159 1.62 -8.99 -9.49
C ALA A 159 1.91 -9.01 -7.98
N LYS A 160 0.97 -9.51 -7.16
CA LYS A 160 1.14 -9.56 -5.69
C LYS A 160 2.19 -10.58 -5.26
N GLY A 161 2.28 -11.74 -5.92
CA GLY A 161 3.39 -12.69 -5.74
C GLY A 161 4.75 -12.09 -6.10
N GLY A 162 4.81 -11.30 -7.18
CA GLY A 162 6.01 -10.52 -7.55
C GLY A 162 6.41 -9.49 -6.49
N ILE A 163 5.46 -8.77 -5.90
CA ILE A 163 5.70 -7.82 -4.80
C ILE A 163 6.29 -8.54 -3.57
N ARG A 164 5.80 -9.74 -3.26
CA ARG A 164 6.36 -10.55 -2.17
C ARG A 164 7.85 -10.84 -2.36
N MET A 165 8.24 -11.29 -3.55
CA MET A 165 9.64 -11.56 -3.84
C MET A 165 10.47 -10.29 -3.93
N LEU A 166 9.93 -9.21 -4.50
CA LEU A 166 10.56 -7.88 -4.45
C LEU A 166 10.89 -7.48 -3.01
N THR A 167 9.93 -7.57 -2.10
CA THR A 167 10.10 -7.21 -0.69
C THR A 167 11.18 -8.01 0.00
N ARG A 168 11.20 -9.32 -0.21
CA ARG A 168 12.20 -10.21 0.39
C ARG A 168 13.60 -9.91 -0.12
N THR A 169 13.73 -9.81 -1.45
CA THR A 169 15.03 -9.55 -2.08
C THR A 169 15.55 -8.16 -1.75
N ALA A 170 14.73 -7.12 -1.94
CA ALA A 170 15.14 -5.74 -1.65
C ALA A 170 15.42 -5.52 -0.15
N GLY A 171 14.66 -6.16 0.75
CA GLY A 171 14.89 -6.06 2.19
C GLY A 171 16.23 -6.65 2.63
N VAL A 172 16.70 -7.70 1.94
CA VAL A 172 18.03 -8.29 2.17
C VAL A 172 19.12 -7.42 1.55
N GLU A 173 18.95 -6.99 0.29
CA GLU A 173 19.95 -6.17 -0.42
C GLU A 173 20.17 -4.80 0.23
N LEU A 174 19.12 -4.17 0.71
CA LEU A 174 19.14 -2.79 1.23
C LEU A 174 19.33 -2.72 2.76
N GLY A 175 19.22 -3.84 3.45
CA GLY A 175 19.43 -3.94 4.91
C GLY A 175 20.75 -3.36 5.39
N PRO A 176 21.91 -3.63 4.72
CA PRO A 176 23.21 -3.02 5.07
C PRO A 176 23.24 -1.49 5.02
N GLN A 177 22.34 -0.84 4.27
CA GLN A 177 22.19 0.61 4.22
C GLN A 177 21.18 1.15 5.24
N GLY A 178 20.68 0.31 6.16
CA GLY A 178 19.65 0.70 7.14
C GLY A 178 18.28 0.91 6.54
N ILE A 179 18.02 0.37 5.34
CA ILE A 179 16.73 0.49 4.66
C ILE A 179 15.94 -0.79 4.87
N ARG A 180 14.73 -0.66 5.40
CA ARG A 180 13.79 -1.76 5.59
C ARG A 180 12.79 -1.82 4.44
N VAL A 181 12.42 -3.01 4.01
CA VAL A 181 11.33 -3.24 3.05
C VAL A 181 10.40 -4.29 3.63
N VAL A 182 9.12 -3.95 3.78
CA VAL A 182 8.11 -4.79 4.44
C VAL A 182 6.84 -4.82 3.60
N ASN A 183 6.20 -5.98 3.50
CA ASN A 183 4.85 -6.10 2.98
C ASN A 183 3.81 -6.04 4.12
N VAL A 184 2.68 -5.44 3.81
CA VAL A 184 1.41 -5.65 4.50
C VAL A 184 0.50 -6.39 3.54
N ALA A 185 -0.04 -7.54 3.95
CA ALA A 185 -0.91 -8.38 3.14
C ALA A 185 -2.33 -8.43 3.75
N PRO A 186 -3.22 -7.50 3.35
CA PRO A 186 -4.60 -7.54 3.79
C PRO A 186 -5.37 -8.73 3.21
N GLY A 187 -6.35 -9.22 3.98
CA GLY A 187 -7.47 -10.00 3.47
C GLY A 187 -8.53 -9.09 2.85
N ALA A 188 -9.80 -9.39 3.06
CA ALA A 188 -10.91 -8.56 2.59
C ALA A 188 -11.04 -7.28 3.43
N VAL A 189 -11.02 -6.12 2.77
CA VAL A 189 -11.12 -4.78 3.39
C VAL A 189 -12.25 -4.00 2.71
N ARG A 190 -13.04 -3.23 3.45
CA ARG A 190 -14.11 -2.36 2.94
C ARG A 190 -13.51 -1.18 2.17
N THR A 191 -13.44 -1.34 0.86
CA THR A 191 -12.82 -0.36 -0.07
C THR A 191 -13.56 -0.35 -1.40
N PRO A 192 -13.38 0.70 -2.23
CA PRO A 192 -13.98 0.73 -3.56
C PRO A 192 -13.70 -0.49 -4.45
N ILE A 193 -12.55 -1.16 -4.28
CA ILE A 193 -12.22 -2.42 -4.99
C ILE A 193 -13.23 -3.53 -4.67
N ASN A 194 -13.74 -3.57 -3.45
CA ASN A 194 -14.67 -4.59 -2.97
C ASN A 194 -16.15 -4.18 -3.05
N ALA A 195 -16.47 -3.00 -3.59
CA ALA A 195 -17.84 -2.46 -3.64
C ALA A 195 -18.85 -3.42 -4.29
N SER A 196 -18.45 -4.17 -5.33
CA SER A 196 -19.31 -5.18 -5.98
C SER A 196 -19.62 -6.39 -5.09
N THR A 197 -18.76 -6.73 -4.15
CA THR A 197 -18.99 -7.77 -3.16
C THR A 197 -19.87 -7.23 -2.04
N GLU A 198 -19.59 -6.02 -1.57
CA GLU A 198 -20.36 -5.37 -0.49
C GLU A 198 -21.82 -5.11 -0.88
N SER A 199 -22.11 -4.83 -2.16
CA SER A 199 -23.48 -4.61 -2.66
C SER A 199 -24.30 -5.90 -2.85
N ASP A 200 -23.68 -7.09 -2.69
CA ASP A 200 -24.34 -8.39 -2.87
C ASP A 200 -24.41 -9.13 -1.52
N PRO A 201 -25.60 -9.19 -0.86
CA PRO A 201 -25.75 -9.83 0.47
C PRO A 201 -25.33 -11.30 0.51
N ALA A 202 -25.51 -12.04 -0.60
CA ALA A 202 -25.14 -13.46 -0.66
C ALA A 202 -23.62 -13.63 -0.68
N LYS A 203 -22.93 -12.79 -1.46
CA LYS A 203 -21.44 -12.77 -1.47
C LYS A 203 -20.89 -12.32 -0.14
N MET A 204 -21.48 -11.27 0.46
CA MET A 204 -21.08 -10.80 1.79
C MET A 204 -21.23 -11.89 2.84
N GLY A 205 -22.39 -12.55 2.91
CA GLY A 205 -22.60 -13.64 3.87
C GLY A 205 -21.60 -14.79 3.69
N SER A 206 -21.28 -15.15 2.45
CA SER A 206 -20.29 -16.19 2.16
C SER A 206 -18.88 -15.76 2.55
N LEU A 207 -18.53 -14.51 2.31
CA LEU A 207 -17.22 -13.94 2.66
C LEU A 207 -17.04 -13.86 4.17
N ASP A 208 -18.04 -13.31 4.88
CA ASP A 208 -18.01 -13.20 6.35
C ASP A 208 -17.91 -14.56 7.01
N ALA A 209 -18.62 -15.57 6.49
CA ALA A 209 -18.54 -16.95 6.97
C ALA A 209 -17.16 -17.60 6.73
N ALA A 210 -16.44 -17.17 5.70
CA ALA A 210 -15.07 -17.68 5.41
C ALA A 210 -13.99 -17.01 6.27
N ILE A 211 -14.27 -15.84 6.83
CA ILE A 211 -13.32 -15.10 7.68
C ILE A 211 -13.53 -15.48 9.15
N PRO A 212 -12.55 -16.03 9.86
CA PRO A 212 -12.71 -16.40 11.27
C PRO A 212 -13.19 -15.28 12.19
N LEU A 213 -12.81 -14.02 11.93
CA LEU A 213 -13.31 -12.87 12.67
C LEU A 213 -14.73 -12.43 12.23
N GLY A 214 -15.36 -13.12 11.26
CA GLY A 214 -16.76 -12.96 10.86
C GLY A 214 -17.07 -11.65 10.14
N ARG A 215 -16.09 -10.92 9.65
CA ARG A 215 -16.28 -9.64 8.95
C ARG A 215 -15.09 -9.25 8.09
N MET A 216 -15.31 -8.38 7.13
CA MET A 216 -14.25 -7.62 6.47
C MET A 216 -13.56 -6.66 7.46
N ALA A 217 -12.30 -6.36 7.21
CA ALA A 217 -11.59 -5.30 7.93
C ALA A 217 -12.05 -3.91 7.46
N GLU A 218 -11.98 -2.94 8.36
CA GLU A 218 -12.07 -1.53 8.01
C GLU A 218 -10.68 -1.02 7.54
N PRO A 219 -10.60 -0.07 6.60
CA PRO A 219 -9.33 0.49 6.13
C PRO A 219 -8.43 1.02 7.26
N ALA A 220 -9.02 1.52 8.34
CA ALA A 220 -8.29 2.01 9.52
C ALA A 220 -7.48 0.91 10.21
N GLU A 221 -7.98 -0.34 10.24
CA GLU A 221 -7.27 -1.45 10.86
C GLU A 221 -5.98 -1.81 10.11
N ILE A 222 -5.96 -1.57 8.78
CA ILE A 222 -4.74 -1.71 7.98
C ILE A 222 -3.81 -0.53 8.22
N ALA A 223 -4.36 0.68 8.29
CA ALA A 223 -3.58 1.90 8.52
C ALA A 223 -2.84 1.87 9.87
N ASP A 224 -3.45 1.36 10.94
CA ASP A 224 -2.83 1.23 12.26
C ASP A 224 -1.56 0.36 12.23
N VAL A 225 -1.61 -0.75 11.48
CA VAL A 225 -0.44 -1.61 11.31
C VAL A 225 0.64 -0.93 10.46
N VAL A 226 0.26 -0.19 9.43
CA VAL A 226 1.19 0.60 8.62
C VAL A 226 1.89 1.67 9.47
N VAL A 227 1.16 2.38 10.33
CA VAL A 227 1.72 3.34 11.29
C VAL A 227 2.68 2.68 12.27
N PHE A 228 2.32 1.52 12.83
CA PHE A 228 3.22 0.74 13.68
C PHE A 228 4.52 0.38 12.93
N LEU A 229 4.44 -0.13 11.71
CA LEU A 229 5.60 -0.50 10.89
C LEU A 229 6.48 0.72 10.54
N ALA A 230 5.86 1.89 10.33
CA ALA A 230 6.55 3.14 10.06
C ALA A 230 7.22 3.75 11.30
N SER A 231 6.83 3.32 12.48
CA SER A 231 7.39 3.78 13.75
C SER A 231 8.74 3.14 14.08
N GLY A 232 9.43 3.68 15.06
CA GLY A 232 10.66 3.08 15.62
C GLY A 232 10.43 1.75 16.35
N LYS A 233 9.18 1.41 16.68
CA LYS A 233 8.83 0.16 17.40
C LYS A 233 9.00 -1.09 16.53
N ALA A 234 8.95 -0.94 15.20
CA ALA A 234 9.10 -2.04 14.24
C ALA A 234 10.51 -2.13 13.62
N GLY A 235 11.52 -1.54 14.26
CA GLY A 235 12.88 -1.38 13.70
C GLY A 235 13.59 -2.67 13.30
N TYR A 236 13.17 -3.82 13.78
CA TYR A 236 13.77 -5.13 13.44
C TYR A 236 13.00 -5.93 12.37
N LEU A 237 11.93 -5.34 11.81
CA LEU A 237 11.14 -5.97 10.74
C LEU A 237 11.61 -5.51 9.36
N THR A 238 12.12 -6.42 8.56
CA THR A 238 12.45 -6.24 7.13
C THR A 238 12.36 -7.56 6.38
N ALA A 239 12.27 -7.52 5.05
CA ALA A 239 12.22 -8.68 4.16
C ALA A 239 11.09 -9.68 4.48
N THR A 240 9.99 -9.21 5.05
CA THR A 240 8.89 -10.04 5.54
C THR A 240 7.52 -9.49 5.13
N THR A 241 6.49 -10.31 5.25
CA THR A 241 5.08 -9.93 5.11
C THR A 241 4.38 -9.99 6.46
N VAL A 242 3.64 -8.93 6.79
CA VAL A 242 2.68 -8.91 7.90
C VAL A 242 1.29 -9.13 7.31
N VAL A 243 0.69 -10.27 7.63
CA VAL A 243 -0.66 -10.64 7.17
C VAL A 243 -1.70 -10.06 8.12
N ILE A 244 -2.75 -9.43 7.54
CA ILE A 244 -3.87 -8.81 8.27
C ILE A 244 -5.16 -9.25 7.56
N ASP A 245 -5.68 -10.41 7.88
CA ASP A 245 -6.71 -11.08 7.09
C ASP A 245 -7.89 -11.64 7.89
N GLY A 246 -7.97 -11.33 9.19
CA GLY A 246 -9.00 -11.88 10.07
C GLY A 246 -8.94 -13.40 10.21
N GLY A 247 -7.81 -14.01 9.82
CA GLY A 247 -7.56 -15.45 9.90
C GLY A 247 -7.99 -16.23 8.64
N VAL A 248 -8.42 -15.55 7.56
CA VAL A 248 -9.00 -16.23 6.38
C VAL A 248 -8.03 -17.24 5.75
N MET A 249 -6.73 -16.94 5.70
CA MET A 249 -5.74 -17.89 5.15
C MET A 249 -5.52 -19.12 6.03
N GLN A 250 -5.82 -19.03 7.33
CA GLN A 250 -5.65 -20.11 8.30
C GLN A 250 -6.98 -20.79 8.64
N GLY A 251 -8.09 -20.19 8.27
CA GLY A 251 -9.42 -20.72 8.46
C GLY A 251 -9.65 -21.95 7.58
N SER A 252 -9.01 -23.05 7.90
CA SER A 252 -9.51 -24.34 7.48
C SER A 252 -10.79 -24.59 8.26
N VAL A 253 -11.89 -24.84 7.54
CA VAL A 253 -13.06 -25.46 8.16
C VAL A 253 -12.53 -26.77 8.75
N GLY A 254 -12.29 -26.78 10.05
CA GLY A 254 -11.81 -27.98 10.74
C GLY A 254 -12.74 -29.13 10.41
N LEU A 255 -12.20 -30.16 9.82
CA LEU A 255 -12.85 -31.45 9.67
C LEU A 255 -12.80 -32.19 11.00
#